data_163ae5a2c254d7a53cb7078f90e7566b
#
_entry.id   163ae5a2c254d7a53cb7078f90e7566b
#
_cell.length_a   1.000
_cell.length_b   1.000
_cell.length_c   1.000
_cell.angle_alpha   90.00
_cell.angle_beta   90.00
_cell.angle_gamma   90.00
#
_symmetry.space_group_name_H-M   'P 1'
#
loop_
_entity.id
_entity.type
_entity.pdbx_description
1 polymer ?
#
loop_
_entity_poly.entity_id
_entity_poly.type
_entity_poly.pdbx_seq_one_letter_code
_entity_poly.pdbx_strand_id
1 'polypeptide(L)'
;MARSPASMTGQSTAFPSPIGGLNTRDSVDLLPETDAIRLDNFFPARSHVQVRNGYDDHVTGLPSTVESLMVYNSGTANTMFAASGSAVYNVTSAGSVGAAVITSLSNAQFQSVNMTTSGGSFLWICNGEDAPRHWNGSAWATPTLGSVTAANIINVEVYQERLFFVLTDSLTYGYLPVNSIAGTVASVNLGSVFSKGGKLMAISTWTRDGGSGPDDNILFFTDQGEIAMYSGTNPSDATKWGLVGVYTVGRPIGRRCMMKVGSDCYLVTENGLLPMTQVLGTGEAAPNVALSDKISNSYNDSVVEFKGTFGWQGVVYPKGGYAAVNVPSSTAGNFIQYIINLETGAWSRFTNQDGYAWAVFNSDLYFGGSTKVYKADSGTDDSGGAIEAVAKTAFIYFGGRSGPKRYTAIRPVMASDSELEVSIGFDTDFRDGTTTFTPSTTGSIASAWDTATWDSATWGSPITTHQAWFSVADIGWNAAVRVRTSTTQQSVRWLATDVRYEVGVGL
;
A
#
# COMPACT_ATOMS: atom_id res chain seq x y z
N MET A 1 43.27 40.21 -33.88
CA MET A 1 43.43 39.41 -32.66
C MET A 1 42.39 38.30 -32.71
N ALA A 2 42.83 37.08 -32.99
CA ALA A 2 41.93 35.91 -32.93
C ALA A 2 41.63 35.62 -31.47
N ARG A 3 40.35 35.66 -31.06
CA ARG A 3 39.94 35.17 -29.76
C ARG A 3 40.27 33.67 -29.69
N SER A 4 41.12 33.29 -28.74
CA SER A 4 41.26 31.86 -28.37
C SER A 4 39.90 31.27 -28.10
N PRO A 5 39.58 30.10 -28.65
CA PRO A 5 38.36 29.43 -28.27
C PRO A 5 38.38 29.17 -26.76
N ALA A 6 37.37 29.62 -26.03
CA ALA A 6 37.23 29.32 -24.62
C ALA A 6 37.25 27.80 -24.49
N SER A 7 38.20 27.25 -23.73
CA SER A 7 38.24 25.82 -23.46
C SER A 7 36.97 25.46 -22.73
N MET A 8 36.13 24.65 -23.35
CA MET A 8 34.93 24.10 -22.68
C MET A 8 35.42 23.20 -21.55
N THR A 9 35.17 23.61 -20.33
CA THR A 9 35.51 22.79 -19.16
C THR A 9 34.36 21.82 -18.93
N GLY A 10 34.59 20.55 -19.18
CA GLY A 10 33.61 19.51 -18.87
C GLY A 10 33.32 19.47 -17.38
N GLN A 11 32.05 19.56 -16.99
CA GLN A 11 31.59 19.46 -15.62
C GLN A 11 31.05 18.05 -15.38
N SER A 12 31.16 17.58 -14.12
CA SER A 12 30.55 16.31 -13.68
C SER A 12 29.75 16.58 -12.43
N THR A 13 28.52 16.11 -12.41
CA THR A 13 27.61 16.26 -11.27
C THR A 13 26.94 14.93 -10.98
N ALA A 14 26.84 14.58 -9.69
CA ALA A 14 26.08 13.42 -9.25
C ALA A 14 24.58 13.75 -9.25
N PHE A 15 23.80 12.83 -9.74
CA PHE A 15 22.36 12.85 -9.83
C PHE A 15 21.82 11.83 -8.81
N PRO A 16 21.09 12.22 -7.77
CA PRO A 16 20.60 11.27 -6.80
C PRO A 16 19.60 10.30 -7.43
N SER A 17 19.54 9.07 -6.94
CA SER A 17 18.38 8.23 -7.22
C SER A 17 17.12 8.86 -6.62
N PRO A 18 15.91 8.56 -7.14
CA PRO A 18 14.69 9.27 -6.73
C PRO A 18 14.17 8.80 -5.35
N ILE A 19 14.98 9.02 -4.32
CA ILE A 19 14.67 8.65 -2.93
C ILE A 19 13.51 9.46 -2.34
N GLY A 20 13.19 10.63 -2.89
CA GLY A 20 12.03 11.42 -2.54
C GLY A 20 10.72 10.79 -3.00
N GLY A 21 10.78 9.78 -3.88
CA GLY A 21 9.65 9.00 -4.35
C GLY A 21 8.89 9.62 -5.51
N LEU A 22 7.76 9.00 -5.84
CA LEU A 22 6.85 9.42 -6.90
C LEU A 22 6.20 10.76 -6.56
N ASN A 23 6.22 11.69 -7.51
CA ASN A 23 5.55 12.97 -7.43
C ASN A 23 4.77 13.24 -8.70
N THR A 24 3.45 13.21 -8.61
CA THR A 24 2.55 13.51 -9.73
C THR A 24 1.78 14.80 -9.53
N ARG A 25 1.95 15.48 -8.39
CA ARG A 25 1.30 16.77 -8.08
C ARG A 25 1.97 17.93 -8.81
N ASP A 26 3.29 17.99 -8.69
CA ASP A 26 4.06 19.14 -9.17
C ASP A 26 4.27 19.08 -10.68
N SER A 27 4.42 20.25 -11.31
CA SER A 27 4.75 20.29 -12.74
C SER A 27 6.13 19.70 -12.99
N VAL A 28 6.31 19.05 -14.13
CA VAL A 28 7.55 18.36 -14.50
C VAL A 28 8.79 19.28 -14.44
N ASP A 29 8.59 20.59 -14.62
CA ASP A 29 9.63 21.61 -14.59
C ASP A 29 10.07 22.03 -13.16
N LEU A 30 9.24 21.76 -12.14
CA LEU A 30 9.42 22.21 -10.76
C LEU A 30 9.65 21.04 -9.78
N LEU A 31 9.73 19.82 -10.28
CA LEU A 31 9.98 18.66 -9.44
C LEU A 31 11.33 18.75 -8.71
N PRO A 32 11.36 18.44 -7.40
CA PRO A 32 12.63 18.27 -6.69
C PRO A 32 13.52 17.22 -7.34
N GLU A 33 14.83 17.43 -7.29
CA GLU A 33 15.83 16.54 -7.91
C GLU A 33 15.79 15.10 -7.39
N THR A 34 15.29 14.91 -6.15
CA THR A 34 15.15 13.60 -5.51
C THR A 34 13.84 12.90 -5.83
N ASP A 35 12.95 13.54 -6.59
CA ASP A 35 11.65 12.99 -6.92
C ASP A 35 11.66 12.26 -8.27
N ALA A 36 10.67 11.41 -8.46
CA ALA A 36 10.43 10.69 -9.70
C ALA A 36 9.13 11.14 -10.37
N ILE A 37 9.17 11.30 -11.69
CA ILE A 37 7.98 11.43 -12.55
C ILE A 37 7.26 10.08 -12.63
N ARG A 38 8.03 8.99 -12.62
CA ARG A 38 7.54 7.62 -12.64
C ARG A 38 8.40 6.75 -11.72
N LEU A 39 7.75 5.95 -10.89
CA LEU A 39 8.42 5.04 -9.96
C LEU A 39 7.55 3.78 -9.76
N ASP A 40 7.60 2.90 -10.76
CA ASP A 40 6.83 1.65 -10.79
C ASP A 40 7.71 0.48 -10.37
N ASN A 41 7.25 -0.30 -9.39
CA ASN A 41 7.95 -1.47 -8.83
C ASN A 41 9.35 -1.18 -8.26
N PHE A 42 9.65 0.09 -8.00
CA PHE A 42 10.80 0.53 -7.21
C PHE A 42 10.33 1.03 -5.85
N PHE A 43 10.99 0.61 -4.78
CA PHE A 43 10.76 1.07 -3.42
C PHE A 43 11.80 2.12 -3.03
N PRO A 44 11.40 3.35 -2.66
CA PRO A 44 12.32 4.41 -2.23
C PRO A 44 12.75 4.18 -0.78
N ALA A 45 14.01 3.77 -0.58
CA ALA A 45 14.67 3.67 0.71
C ALA A 45 15.34 5.00 1.09
N ARG A 46 16.00 5.07 2.26
CA ARG A 46 16.66 6.30 2.73
C ARG A 46 17.76 6.84 1.81
N SER A 47 18.52 5.97 1.15
CA SER A 47 19.73 6.31 0.41
C SER A 47 19.76 5.79 -1.01
N HIS A 48 18.76 5.04 -1.43
CA HIS A 48 18.67 4.43 -2.75
C HIS A 48 17.23 4.07 -3.08
N VAL A 49 16.95 3.76 -4.32
CA VAL A 49 15.72 3.06 -4.69
C VAL A 49 16.06 1.63 -5.08
N GLN A 50 15.21 0.69 -4.71
CA GLN A 50 15.39 -0.73 -5.02
C GLN A 50 14.18 -1.32 -5.69
N VAL A 51 14.37 -2.30 -6.57
CA VAL A 51 13.26 -3.09 -7.09
C VAL A 51 12.57 -3.78 -5.92
N ARG A 52 11.23 -3.78 -5.91
CA ARG A 52 10.46 -4.45 -4.85
C ARG A 52 10.75 -5.96 -4.84
N ASN A 53 10.52 -6.58 -3.72
CA ASN A 53 10.46 -8.04 -3.68
C ASN A 53 9.22 -8.53 -4.46
N GLY A 54 9.29 -9.77 -4.90
CA GLY A 54 8.21 -10.44 -5.61
C GLY A 54 7.14 -11.03 -4.71
N TYR A 55 6.49 -12.07 -5.20
CA TYR A 55 5.54 -12.86 -4.44
C TYR A 55 5.54 -14.32 -4.88
N ASP A 56 5.21 -15.22 -3.96
CA ASP A 56 5.12 -16.66 -4.19
C ASP A 56 3.69 -17.17 -4.09
N ASP A 57 3.38 -18.24 -4.78
CA ASP A 57 2.14 -18.99 -4.58
C ASP A 57 2.09 -19.53 -3.15
N HIS A 58 1.05 -19.19 -2.40
CA HIS A 58 0.83 -19.74 -1.06
C HIS A 58 -0.24 -20.86 -1.10
N VAL A 59 -1.44 -20.55 -1.58
CA VAL A 59 -2.49 -21.55 -1.77
C VAL A 59 -3.03 -21.47 -3.19
N THR A 60 -3.20 -22.64 -3.82
CA THR A 60 -3.66 -22.77 -5.21
C THR A 60 -4.95 -23.58 -5.30
N GLY A 61 -5.69 -23.42 -6.40
CA GLY A 61 -6.88 -24.22 -6.69
C GLY A 61 -8.17 -23.71 -6.04
N LEU A 62 -8.22 -22.45 -5.62
CA LEU A 62 -9.47 -21.80 -5.20
C LEU A 62 -10.42 -21.66 -6.41
N PRO A 63 -11.75 -21.81 -6.20
CA PRO A 63 -12.69 -21.92 -7.33
C PRO A 63 -12.98 -20.59 -8.03
N SER A 64 -12.71 -19.46 -7.38
CA SER A 64 -13.02 -18.12 -7.88
C SER A 64 -12.09 -17.08 -7.24
N THR A 65 -12.32 -15.82 -7.56
CA THR A 65 -11.63 -14.67 -6.96
C THR A 65 -11.69 -14.70 -5.44
N VAL A 66 -10.55 -14.40 -4.81
CA VAL A 66 -10.41 -14.30 -3.35
C VAL A 66 -10.73 -12.86 -2.93
N GLU A 67 -11.98 -12.62 -2.57
CA GLU A 67 -12.45 -11.26 -2.23
C GLU A 67 -12.22 -10.88 -0.77
N SER A 68 -11.87 -11.84 0.09
CA SER A 68 -11.54 -11.57 1.49
C SER A 68 -10.47 -12.52 2.01
N LEU A 69 -9.54 -11.96 2.79
CA LEU A 69 -8.62 -12.68 3.65
C LEU A 69 -8.93 -12.30 5.09
N MET A 70 -9.12 -13.29 5.95
CA MET A 70 -9.54 -13.12 7.34
C MET A 70 -8.60 -13.89 8.25
N VAL A 71 -8.05 -13.20 9.26
CA VAL A 71 -7.05 -13.77 10.16
C VAL A 71 -7.61 -13.94 11.54
N TYR A 72 -7.64 -15.18 12.01
CA TYR A 72 -7.87 -15.51 13.41
C TYR A 72 -6.56 -15.47 14.18
N ASN A 73 -6.58 -14.78 15.30
CA ASN A 73 -5.43 -14.69 16.20
C ASN A 73 -5.92 -14.92 17.65
N SER A 74 -5.44 -16.00 18.28
CA SER A 74 -5.75 -16.32 19.67
C SER A 74 -4.57 -16.06 20.63
N GLY A 75 -3.43 -15.55 20.08
CA GLY A 75 -2.17 -15.44 20.83
C GLY A 75 -1.38 -16.75 20.91
N THR A 76 -2.03 -17.91 20.76
CA THR A 76 -1.39 -19.23 20.79
C THR A 76 -1.50 -19.98 19.46
N ALA A 77 -2.55 -19.72 18.68
CA ALA A 77 -2.75 -20.30 17.36
C ALA A 77 -3.32 -19.25 16.42
N ASN A 78 -2.77 -19.17 15.23
CA ASN A 78 -3.24 -18.28 14.19
C ASN A 78 -3.74 -19.10 13.00
N THR A 79 -4.83 -18.67 12.41
CA THR A 79 -5.44 -19.33 11.24
C THR A 79 -5.83 -18.25 10.23
N MET A 80 -5.51 -18.50 8.96
CA MET A 80 -5.93 -17.61 7.88
C MET A 80 -7.01 -18.29 7.04
N PHE A 81 -8.07 -17.54 6.74
CA PHE A 81 -9.17 -17.96 5.89
C PHE A 81 -9.28 -17.08 4.66
N ALA A 82 -9.65 -17.68 3.54
CA ALA A 82 -9.96 -16.99 2.29
C ALA A 82 -11.41 -17.21 1.92
N ALA A 83 -12.12 -16.15 1.57
CA ALA A 83 -13.45 -16.26 0.96
C ALA A 83 -13.31 -16.15 -0.55
N SER A 84 -13.81 -17.14 -1.28
CA SER A 84 -13.74 -17.26 -2.72
C SER A 84 -15.08 -17.79 -3.27
N GLY A 85 -15.71 -17.00 -4.14
CA GLY A 85 -17.02 -17.32 -4.68
C GLY A 85 -18.08 -17.43 -3.59
N SER A 86 -18.70 -18.60 -3.46
CA SER A 86 -19.75 -18.86 -2.47
C SER A 86 -19.26 -19.64 -1.24
N ALA A 87 -17.96 -19.62 -0.94
CA ALA A 87 -17.39 -20.45 0.12
C ALA A 87 -16.19 -19.79 0.84
N VAL A 88 -15.90 -20.28 2.05
CA VAL A 88 -14.70 -19.94 2.82
C VAL A 88 -13.81 -21.17 2.93
N TYR A 89 -12.52 -20.97 2.82
CA TYR A 89 -11.47 -22.00 2.84
C TYR A 89 -10.42 -21.65 3.91
N ASN A 90 -9.88 -22.71 4.53
CA ASN A 90 -8.70 -22.55 5.37
C ASN A 90 -7.45 -22.49 4.47
N VAL A 91 -6.72 -21.40 4.56
CA VAL A 91 -5.52 -21.11 3.77
C VAL A 91 -4.28 -20.86 4.65
N THR A 92 -4.27 -21.43 5.84
CA THR A 92 -3.18 -21.27 6.81
C THR A 92 -1.86 -21.87 6.30
N SER A 93 -1.93 -23.04 5.68
CA SER A 93 -0.77 -23.79 5.17
C SER A 93 -0.67 -23.64 3.65
N ALA A 94 0.54 -23.53 3.16
CA ALA A 94 0.82 -23.50 1.73
C ALA A 94 0.43 -24.83 1.04
N GLY A 95 0.07 -24.75 -0.26
CA GLY A 95 -0.23 -25.89 -1.11
C GLY A 95 -1.60 -25.82 -1.79
N SER A 96 -2.15 -26.96 -2.15
CA SER A 96 -3.50 -27.02 -2.74
C SER A 96 -4.58 -26.75 -1.69
N VAL A 97 -5.62 -26.03 -2.10
CA VAL A 97 -6.74 -25.71 -1.21
C VAL A 97 -7.45 -26.99 -0.76
N GLY A 98 -7.81 -27.03 0.53
CA GLY A 98 -8.63 -28.09 1.10
C GLY A 98 -10.13 -27.91 0.84
N ALA A 99 -10.96 -28.72 1.50
CA ALA A 99 -12.42 -28.58 1.46
C ALA A 99 -12.88 -27.24 2.05
N ALA A 100 -13.98 -26.71 1.53
CA ALA A 100 -14.60 -25.51 2.06
C ALA A 100 -15.07 -25.73 3.53
N VAL A 101 -14.81 -24.73 4.38
CA VAL A 101 -15.24 -24.74 5.79
C VAL A 101 -16.58 -24.03 6.02
N ILE A 102 -16.98 -23.16 5.10
CA ILE A 102 -18.32 -22.57 4.99
C ILE A 102 -18.71 -22.61 3.52
N THR A 103 -19.98 -22.91 3.21
CA THR A 103 -20.54 -22.99 1.86
C THR A 103 -21.84 -22.23 1.73
N SER A 104 -22.33 -22.08 0.51
CA SER A 104 -23.64 -21.48 0.21
C SER A 104 -23.74 -20.01 0.63
N LEU A 105 -22.66 -19.26 0.42
CA LEU A 105 -22.60 -17.83 0.64
C LEU A 105 -23.12 -17.06 -0.57
N SER A 106 -23.73 -15.91 -0.31
CA SER A 106 -24.23 -14.98 -1.35
C SER A 106 -23.10 -14.16 -1.98
N ASN A 107 -22.08 -13.80 -1.19
CA ASN A 107 -20.85 -13.13 -1.67
C ASN A 107 -19.63 -13.47 -0.78
N ALA A 108 -18.45 -13.13 -1.26
CA ALA A 108 -17.18 -13.36 -0.57
C ALA A 108 -16.58 -12.08 0.08
N GLN A 109 -17.34 -10.99 0.20
CA GLN A 109 -16.86 -9.65 0.64
C GLN A 109 -17.01 -9.46 2.14
N PHE A 110 -16.22 -10.18 2.92
CA PHE A 110 -16.31 -10.16 4.38
C PHE A 110 -15.56 -8.99 5.02
N GLN A 111 -16.12 -8.50 6.13
CA GLN A 111 -15.43 -7.74 7.17
C GLN A 111 -15.24 -8.65 8.37
N SER A 112 -14.13 -8.48 9.08
CA SER A 112 -13.76 -9.38 10.17
C SER A 112 -13.09 -8.64 11.32
N VAL A 113 -13.31 -9.17 12.54
CA VAL A 113 -12.64 -8.68 13.74
C VAL A 113 -12.34 -9.85 14.69
N ASN A 114 -11.21 -9.77 15.38
CA ASN A 114 -10.89 -10.68 16.47
C ASN A 114 -11.42 -10.14 17.80
N MET A 115 -12.09 -10.97 18.58
CA MET A 115 -12.57 -10.63 19.91
C MET A 115 -12.18 -11.73 20.89
N THR A 116 -11.61 -11.35 22.02
CA THR A 116 -11.37 -12.25 23.15
C THR A 116 -12.38 -11.97 24.25
N THR A 117 -13.01 -13.01 24.76
CA THR A 117 -13.95 -12.98 25.88
C THR A 117 -13.52 -13.96 26.95
N SER A 118 -14.22 -14.00 28.07
CA SER A 118 -14.02 -15.05 29.09
C SER A 118 -14.27 -16.47 28.56
N GLY A 119 -15.03 -16.62 27.45
CA GLY A 119 -15.28 -17.88 26.77
C GLY A 119 -14.23 -18.31 25.73
N GLY A 120 -13.20 -17.48 25.49
CA GLY A 120 -12.15 -17.74 24.51
C GLY A 120 -11.97 -16.63 23.47
N SER A 121 -11.12 -16.89 22.49
CA SER A 121 -10.88 -15.98 21.36
C SER A 121 -11.71 -16.38 20.15
N PHE A 122 -12.25 -15.39 19.45
CA PHE A 122 -13.15 -15.57 18.32
C PHE A 122 -12.75 -14.66 17.16
N LEU A 123 -12.80 -15.20 15.95
CA LEU A 123 -12.86 -14.39 14.71
C LEU A 123 -14.33 -14.25 14.32
N TRP A 124 -14.83 -13.03 14.29
CA TRP A 124 -16.20 -12.72 13.92
C TRP A 124 -16.24 -12.10 12.52
N ILE A 125 -17.11 -12.57 11.63
CA ILE A 125 -17.18 -12.16 10.22
C ILE A 125 -18.61 -11.85 9.78
N CYS A 126 -18.75 -10.86 8.88
CA CYS A 126 -20.00 -10.48 8.23
C CYS A 126 -19.75 -10.00 6.80
N ASN A 127 -20.74 -10.16 5.90
CA ASN A 127 -20.66 -9.74 4.51
C ASN A 127 -21.86 -8.84 4.05
N GLY A 128 -22.87 -8.68 4.90
CA GLY A 128 -24.03 -7.84 4.60
C GLY A 128 -25.12 -8.50 3.75
N GLU A 129 -25.03 -9.81 3.49
CA GLU A 129 -25.97 -10.60 2.71
C GLU A 129 -26.34 -11.91 3.41
N ASP A 130 -25.37 -12.50 4.11
CA ASP A 130 -25.52 -13.75 4.83
C ASP A 130 -25.51 -13.52 6.35
N ALA A 131 -26.08 -14.48 7.10
CA ALA A 131 -25.96 -14.46 8.55
C ALA A 131 -24.47 -14.51 8.94
N PRO A 132 -24.01 -13.67 9.89
CA PRO A 132 -22.65 -13.67 10.37
C PRO A 132 -22.17 -15.02 10.87
N ARG A 133 -20.86 -15.21 10.92
CA ARG A 133 -20.22 -16.40 11.46
C ARG A 133 -19.14 -16.02 12.46
N HIS A 134 -18.84 -16.92 13.38
CA HIS A 134 -17.65 -16.81 14.20
C HIS A 134 -16.88 -18.13 14.25
N TRP A 135 -15.54 -18.00 14.28
CA TRP A 135 -14.61 -19.11 14.49
C TRP A 135 -14.07 -19.06 15.92
N ASN A 136 -14.08 -20.19 16.62
CA ASN A 136 -13.65 -20.30 18.01
C ASN A 136 -12.27 -20.98 18.19
N GLY A 137 -11.50 -21.11 17.12
CA GLY A 137 -10.24 -21.86 17.09
C GLY A 137 -10.38 -23.31 16.64
N SER A 138 -11.62 -23.86 16.59
CA SER A 138 -11.84 -25.25 16.18
C SER A 138 -13.03 -25.41 15.21
N ALA A 139 -14.07 -24.61 15.34
CA ALA A 139 -15.29 -24.73 14.53
C ALA A 139 -15.91 -23.38 14.22
N TRP A 140 -16.59 -23.31 13.05
CA TRP A 140 -17.44 -22.21 12.68
C TRP A 140 -18.85 -22.37 13.24
N ALA A 141 -19.42 -21.30 13.74
CA ALA A 141 -20.81 -21.26 14.23
C ALA A 141 -21.50 -19.97 13.81
N THR A 142 -22.84 -20.00 13.77
CA THR A 142 -23.68 -18.82 13.52
C THR A 142 -24.12 -18.24 14.85
N PRO A 143 -23.80 -16.96 15.17
CA PRO A 143 -24.28 -16.34 16.39
C PRO A 143 -25.80 -16.09 16.30
N THR A 144 -26.52 -16.35 17.38
CA THR A 144 -27.91 -15.93 17.48
C THR A 144 -27.96 -14.46 17.88
N LEU A 145 -28.50 -13.62 16.99
CA LEU A 145 -28.65 -12.18 17.22
C LEU A 145 -30.14 -11.84 17.27
N GLY A 146 -30.59 -11.26 18.40
CA GLY A 146 -31.95 -10.73 18.54
C GLY A 146 -32.02 -9.24 18.16
N SER A 147 -33.21 -8.78 17.81
CA SER A 147 -33.56 -7.37 17.54
C SER A 147 -32.97 -6.74 16.27
N VAL A 148 -32.24 -7.50 15.48
CA VAL A 148 -31.70 -7.05 14.16
C VAL A 148 -31.82 -8.16 13.13
N THR A 149 -31.91 -7.79 11.85
CA THR A 149 -31.73 -8.73 10.75
C THR A 149 -30.22 -8.98 10.58
N ALA A 150 -29.78 -10.14 11.06
CA ALA A 150 -28.33 -10.44 11.14
C ALA A 150 -27.61 -10.34 9.79
N ALA A 151 -28.25 -10.71 8.70
CA ALA A 151 -27.71 -10.61 7.34
C ALA A 151 -27.43 -9.16 6.89
N ASN A 152 -28.06 -8.16 7.52
CA ASN A 152 -27.85 -6.76 7.19
C ASN A 152 -26.60 -6.14 7.83
N ILE A 153 -25.79 -6.93 8.55
CA ILE A 153 -24.57 -6.44 9.20
C ILE A 153 -23.45 -6.38 8.15
N ILE A 154 -23.02 -5.14 7.82
CA ILE A 154 -22.05 -4.87 6.77
C ILE A 154 -20.64 -4.60 7.28
N ASN A 155 -20.48 -4.27 8.55
CA ASN A 155 -19.19 -4.00 9.17
C ASN A 155 -19.25 -4.30 10.66
N VAL A 156 -18.13 -4.68 11.26
CA VAL A 156 -18.00 -5.07 12.66
C VAL A 156 -16.68 -4.57 13.23
N GLU A 157 -16.69 -4.08 14.46
CA GLU A 157 -15.49 -3.67 15.21
C GLU A 157 -15.66 -4.01 16.69
N VAL A 158 -14.53 -4.19 17.39
CA VAL A 158 -14.49 -4.38 18.83
C VAL A 158 -14.09 -3.09 19.51
N TYR A 159 -14.92 -2.64 20.45
CA TYR A 159 -14.63 -1.48 21.28
C TYR A 159 -15.08 -1.72 22.71
N GLN A 160 -14.22 -1.49 23.70
CA GLN A 160 -14.50 -1.68 25.13
C GLN A 160 -15.16 -3.04 25.41
N GLU A 161 -14.52 -4.12 24.94
CA GLU A 161 -14.96 -5.52 25.08
C GLU A 161 -16.38 -5.81 24.55
N ARG A 162 -16.86 -5.01 23.59
CA ARG A 162 -18.16 -5.19 22.93
C ARG A 162 -17.99 -5.26 21.42
N LEU A 163 -18.83 -6.06 20.77
CA LEU A 163 -19.00 -6.01 19.32
C LEU A 163 -19.96 -4.88 18.96
N PHE A 164 -19.50 -4.03 18.03
CA PHE A 164 -20.30 -2.99 17.39
C PHE A 164 -20.52 -3.34 15.93
N PHE A 165 -21.71 -3.03 15.41
CA PHE A 165 -22.14 -3.39 14.07
C PHE A 165 -22.65 -2.17 13.31
N VAL A 166 -22.34 -2.10 12.03
CA VAL A 166 -22.99 -1.21 11.07
C VAL A 166 -24.03 -2.00 10.29
N LEU A 167 -25.21 -1.44 10.16
CA LEU A 167 -26.33 -2.04 9.42
C LEU A 167 -26.42 -1.42 8.01
N THR A 168 -26.77 -2.23 7.03
CA THR A 168 -26.94 -1.79 5.64
C THR A 168 -27.99 -0.68 5.53
N ASP A 169 -27.74 0.28 4.64
CA ASP A 169 -28.63 1.38 4.27
C ASP A 169 -29.25 2.16 5.46
N SER A 170 -28.49 2.30 6.55
CA SER A 170 -28.98 2.92 7.79
C SER A 170 -27.92 3.80 8.44
N LEU A 171 -28.37 4.82 9.20
CA LEU A 171 -27.54 5.56 10.17
C LEU A 171 -27.56 4.94 11.55
N THR A 172 -28.01 3.70 11.66
CA THR A 172 -28.12 2.96 12.92
C THR A 172 -26.92 2.02 13.10
N TYR A 173 -26.28 2.09 14.25
CA TYR A 173 -25.35 1.06 14.68
C TYR A 173 -25.99 0.16 15.73
N GLY A 174 -25.55 -1.10 15.78
CA GLY A 174 -25.90 -2.05 16.82
C GLY A 174 -24.71 -2.38 17.71
N TYR A 175 -24.95 -2.87 18.91
CA TYR A 175 -23.87 -3.39 19.77
C TYR A 175 -24.38 -4.51 20.69
N LEU A 176 -23.46 -5.38 21.10
CA LEU A 176 -23.72 -6.44 22.09
C LEU A 176 -23.29 -6.02 23.51
N PRO A 177 -23.76 -6.70 24.54
CA PRO A 177 -23.20 -6.57 25.87
C PRO A 177 -21.72 -6.88 25.94
N VAL A 178 -21.04 -6.44 27.02
CA VAL A 178 -19.64 -6.75 27.31
C VAL A 178 -19.41 -8.26 27.29
N ASN A 179 -18.26 -8.69 26.77
CA ASN A 179 -17.83 -10.10 26.69
C ASN A 179 -18.82 -11.05 25.97
N SER A 180 -19.60 -10.52 25.01
CA SER A 180 -20.64 -11.28 24.31
C SER A 180 -20.38 -11.30 22.80
N ILE A 181 -20.47 -12.49 22.20
CA ILE A 181 -20.35 -12.71 20.75
C ILE A 181 -21.71 -12.99 20.09
N ALA A 182 -22.78 -13.10 20.89
CA ALA A 182 -24.14 -13.36 20.47
C ALA A 182 -25.12 -12.77 21.51
N GLY A 183 -26.41 -12.70 21.20
CA GLY A 183 -27.44 -12.22 22.10
C GLY A 183 -28.30 -11.11 21.50
N THR A 184 -29.05 -10.40 22.36
CA THR A 184 -29.87 -9.27 21.92
C THR A 184 -29.01 -8.05 21.59
N VAL A 185 -29.14 -7.56 20.38
CA VAL A 185 -28.41 -6.35 19.90
C VAL A 185 -29.20 -5.12 20.34
N ALA A 186 -28.55 -4.21 21.06
CA ALA A 186 -29.07 -2.87 21.27
C ALA A 186 -28.70 -1.99 20.07
N SER A 187 -29.58 -1.09 19.66
CA SER A 187 -29.41 -0.24 18.49
C SER A 187 -29.53 1.23 18.84
N VAL A 188 -28.69 2.06 18.20
CA VAL A 188 -28.68 3.53 18.34
C VAL A 188 -28.68 4.15 16.95
N ASN A 189 -29.61 5.10 16.73
CA ASN A 189 -29.70 5.85 15.48
C ASN A 189 -28.94 7.16 15.59
N LEU A 190 -28.01 7.41 14.67
CA LEU A 190 -27.18 8.62 14.59
C LEU A 190 -27.75 9.68 13.60
N GLY A 191 -29.00 9.53 13.15
CA GLY A 191 -29.60 10.46 12.18
C GLY A 191 -29.69 11.90 12.64
N SER A 192 -29.75 12.16 13.97
CA SER A 192 -29.70 13.51 14.53
C SER A 192 -28.28 14.07 14.73
N VAL A 193 -27.26 13.24 14.56
CA VAL A 193 -25.85 13.60 14.76
C VAL A 193 -25.24 14.11 13.45
N PHE A 194 -25.57 13.46 12.34
CA PHE A 194 -25.05 13.81 11.02
C PHE A 194 -25.91 14.86 10.31
N SER A 195 -25.25 15.83 9.69
CA SER A 195 -25.89 16.94 8.98
C SER A 195 -26.14 16.66 7.50
N LYS A 196 -25.29 15.80 6.89
CA LYS A 196 -25.36 15.48 5.46
C LYS A 196 -26.23 14.26 5.14
N GLY A 197 -26.77 13.58 6.18
CA GLY A 197 -27.53 12.34 6.03
C GLY A 197 -26.67 11.19 5.49
N GLY A 198 -27.25 10.38 4.58
CA GLY A 198 -26.58 9.21 4.02
C GLY A 198 -26.77 7.97 4.87
N LYS A 199 -25.78 7.08 4.89
CA LYS A 199 -25.77 5.83 5.63
C LYS A 199 -24.40 5.57 6.25
N LEU A 200 -24.36 4.80 7.34
CA LEU A 200 -23.11 4.31 7.89
C LEU A 200 -22.48 3.31 6.92
N MET A 201 -21.17 3.42 6.72
CA MET A 201 -20.41 2.61 5.80
C MET A 201 -19.38 1.73 6.51
N ALA A 202 -18.71 2.29 7.51
CA ALA A 202 -17.67 1.62 8.26
C ALA A 202 -17.63 2.13 9.70
N ILE A 203 -16.96 1.35 10.54
CA ILE A 203 -16.70 1.64 11.94
C ILE A 203 -15.25 1.27 12.23
N SER A 204 -14.57 2.04 13.06
CA SER A 204 -13.22 1.71 13.50
C SER A 204 -12.96 2.27 14.90
N THR A 205 -11.89 1.79 15.52
CA THR A 205 -11.42 2.32 16.80
C THR A 205 -10.15 3.14 16.58
N TRP A 206 -10.00 4.17 17.39
CA TRP A 206 -8.81 5.00 17.41
C TRP A 206 -8.42 5.33 18.85
N THR A 207 -7.17 5.03 19.19
CA THR A 207 -6.62 5.27 20.51
C THR A 207 -5.76 6.53 20.45
N ARG A 208 -6.16 7.57 21.16
CA ARG A 208 -5.36 8.78 21.36
C ARG A 208 -4.73 8.73 22.74
N ASP A 209 -3.41 8.81 22.82
CA ASP A 209 -2.72 8.98 24.09
C ASP A 209 -2.67 10.49 24.44
N GLY A 210 -3.56 10.92 25.33
CA GLY A 210 -3.62 12.30 25.83
C GLY A 210 -2.69 12.57 27.03
N GLY A 211 -1.83 11.59 27.40
CA GLY A 211 -0.90 11.71 28.52
C GLY A 211 -1.49 11.33 29.89
N SER A 212 -2.78 10.96 29.96
CA SER A 212 -3.46 10.48 31.18
C SER A 212 -3.89 9.02 31.10
N GLY A 213 -3.40 8.28 30.10
CA GLY A 213 -3.79 6.93 29.72
C GLY A 213 -4.42 6.91 28.32
N PRO A 214 -4.65 5.73 27.73
CA PRO A 214 -5.20 5.62 26.37
C PRO A 214 -6.67 6.10 26.36
N ASP A 215 -6.92 7.19 25.64
CA ASP A 215 -8.27 7.68 25.34
C ASP A 215 -8.79 6.93 24.12
N ASP A 216 -9.43 5.78 24.34
CA ASP A 216 -10.04 5.00 23.28
C ASP A 216 -11.30 5.69 22.77
N ASN A 217 -11.39 5.81 21.46
CA ASN A 217 -12.54 6.36 20.77
C ASN A 217 -13.05 5.37 19.73
N ILE A 218 -14.34 5.44 19.45
CA ILE A 218 -14.97 4.72 18.35
C ILE A 218 -15.44 5.73 17.30
N LEU A 219 -15.17 5.41 16.04
CA LEU A 219 -15.44 6.26 14.90
C LEU A 219 -16.50 5.62 14.02
N PHE A 220 -17.55 6.37 13.69
CA PHE A 220 -18.60 5.97 12.76
C PHE A 220 -18.51 6.81 11.51
N PHE A 221 -18.35 6.15 10.36
CA PHE A 221 -18.14 6.79 9.06
C PHE A 221 -19.40 6.71 8.21
N THR A 222 -19.81 7.86 7.66
CA THR A 222 -20.89 7.90 6.67
C THR A 222 -20.34 7.88 5.24
N ASP A 223 -21.16 7.42 4.30
CA ASP A 223 -20.88 7.48 2.86
C ASP A 223 -20.86 8.93 2.30
N GLN A 224 -21.31 9.92 3.11
CA GLN A 224 -21.28 11.35 2.77
C GLN A 224 -20.03 12.09 3.30
N GLY A 225 -19.11 11.37 3.93
CA GLY A 225 -17.87 11.95 4.45
C GLY A 225 -18.03 12.71 5.76
N GLU A 226 -18.94 12.29 6.62
CA GLU A 226 -18.99 12.72 8.00
C GLU A 226 -18.51 11.58 8.93
N ILE A 227 -17.79 11.95 9.98
CA ILE A 227 -17.29 11.04 11.00
C ILE A 227 -17.82 11.48 12.35
N ALA A 228 -18.58 10.64 13.04
CA ALA A 228 -18.93 10.85 14.43
C ALA A 228 -17.96 10.08 15.32
N MET A 229 -17.30 10.79 16.23
CA MET A 229 -16.40 10.25 17.23
C MET A 229 -17.08 10.19 18.59
N TYR A 230 -17.12 8.97 19.16
CA TYR A 230 -17.66 8.72 20.49
C TYR A 230 -16.57 8.19 21.41
N SER A 231 -16.73 8.48 22.70
CA SER A 231 -15.91 7.90 23.77
C SER A 231 -16.79 7.41 24.91
N GLY A 232 -16.23 6.48 25.69
CA GLY A 232 -16.92 5.94 26.85
C GLY A 232 -17.01 4.42 26.85
N THR A 233 -17.66 3.86 27.87
CA THR A 233 -17.67 2.40 28.10
C THR A 233 -19.05 1.77 27.92
N ASN A 234 -20.13 2.54 27.95
CA ASN A 234 -21.50 1.99 27.92
C ASN A 234 -22.45 2.84 27.08
N PRO A 235 -22.77 2.45 25.85
CA PRO A 235 -23.69 3.19 24.98
C PRO A 235 -25.12 3.33 25.50
N SER A 236 -25.51 2.50 26.47
CA SER A 236 -26.84 2.58 27.10
C SER A 236 -26.94 3.63 28.21
N ASP A 237 -25.82 4.22 28.62
CA ASP A 237 -25.75 5.15 29.74
C ASP A 237 -25.18 6.48 29.26
N ALA A 238 -26.03 7.51 29.13
CA ALA A 238 -25.66 8.82 28.66
C ALA A 238 -24.60 9.54 29.54
N THR A 239 -24.37 9.06 30.76
CA THR A 239 -23.30 9.57 31.63
C THR A 239 -21.95 8.94 31.37
N LYS A 240 -21.93 7.80 30.64
CA LYS A 240 -20.75 7.02 30.34
C LYS A 240 -20.48 6.89 28.84
N TRP A 241 -21.28 7.54 28.01
CA TRP A 241 -21.17 7.52 26.57
C TRP A 241 -21.43 8.90 26.00
N GLY A 242 -20.46 9.49 25.34
CA GLY A 242 -20.55 10.85 24.84
C GLY A 242 -20.04 11.00 23.41
N LEU A 243 -20.73 11.86 22.66
CA LEU A 243 -20.23 12.37 21.39
C LEU A 243 -19.07 13.32 21.66
N VAL A 244 -17.90 13.03 21.14
CA VAL A 244 -16.71 13.90 21.23
C VAL A 244 -16.77 14.99 20.16
N GLY A 245 -17.20 14.63 18.94
CA GLY A 245 -17.35 15.57 17.84
C GLY A 245 -17.80 14.90 16.55
N VAL A 246 -18.19 15.74 15.59
CA VAL A 246 -18.47 15.33 14.21
C VAL A 246 -17.51 16.08 13.29
N TYR A 247 -16.85 15.34 12.44
CA TYR A 247 -15.80 15.86 11.53
C TYR A 247 -16.21 15.61 10.08
N THR A 248 -15.84 16.56 9.21
CA THR A 248 -16.08 16.43 7.77
C THR A 248 -14.78 16.04 7.06
N VAL A 249 -14.85 15.00 6.25
CA VAL A 249 -13.75 14.49 5.43
C VAL A 249 -14.22 14.25 4.00
N GLY A 250 -13.33 13.86 3.10
CA GLY A 250 -13.71 13.27 1.82
C GLY A 250 -14.52 11.99 2.02
N ARG A 251 -15.37 11.64 1.05
CA ARG A 251 -16.14 10.40 1.12
C ARG A 251 -15.21 9.20 1.20
N PRO A 252 -15.40 8.30 2.18
CA PRO A 252 -14.62 7.07 2.26
C PRO A 252 -14.85 6.18 1.03
N ILE A 253 -13.80 5.48 0.59
CA ILE A 253 -13.88 4.57 -0.55
C ILE A 253 -13.90 3.12 -0.07
N GLY A 254 -15.03 2.45 -0.26
CA GLY A 254 -15.22 1.06 0.16
C GLY A 254 -15.30 0.87 1.68
N ARG A 255 -15.61 -0.35 2.11
CA ARG A 255 -15.78 -0.69 3.54
C ARG A 255 -14.44 -0.96 4.25
N ARG A 256 -13.34 -1.13 3.49
CA ARG A 256 -11.98 -1.36 3.99
C ARG A 256 -11.13 -0.10 3.92
N CYS A 257 -11.77 1.05 4.14
CA CYS A 257 -11.16 2.36 4.00
C CYS A 257 -10.22 2.77 5.15
N MET A 258 -10.12 1.96 6.20
CA MET A 258 -9.35 2.29 7.39
C MET A 258 -8.11 1.41 7.53
N MET A 259 -6.99 2.02 7.96
CA MET A 259 -5.78 1.32 8.37
C MET A 259 -5.20 1.96 9.64
N LYS A 260 -4.79 1.11 10.60
CA LYS A 260 -4.17 1.55 11.86
C LYS A 260 -2.66 1.59 11.68
N VAL A 261 -2.05 2.76 11.87
CA VAL A 261 -0.61 2.99 11.72
C VAL A 261 -0.07 3.56 13.03
N GLY A 262 0.55 2.71 13.85
CA GLY A 262 0.97 3.10 15.20
C GLY A 262 -0.22 3.53 16.04
N SER A 263 -0.17 4.75 16.58
CA SER A 263 -1.26 5.37 17.35
C SER A 263 -2.25 6.15 16.49
N ASP A 264 -2.02 6.26 15.18
CA ASP A 264 -2.91 6.97 14.27
C ASP A 264 -3.77 6.02 13.42
N CYS A 265 -4.77 6.56 12.79
CA CYS A 265 -5.66 5.87 11.89
C CYS A 265 -5.72 6.64 10.56
N TYR A 266 -5.40 5.96 9.45
CA TYR A 266 -5.44 6.57 8.14
C TYR A 266 -6.72 6.15 7.42
N LEU A 267 -7.38 7.13 6.83
CA LEU A 267 -8.64 6.95 6.11
C LEU A 267 -8.42 7.13 4.60
N VAL A 268 -8.78 6.13 3.81
CA VAL A 268 -8.81 6.17 2.34
C VAL A 268 -10.09 6.85 1.88
N THR A 269 -9.97 8.04 1.29
CA THR A 269 -11.10 8.86 0.84
C THR A 269 -10.96 9.29 -0.61
N GLU A 270 -12.03 9.86 -1.17
CA GLU A 270 -11.98 10.49 -2.49
C GLU A 270 -10.98 11.66 -2.55
N ASN A 271 -10.61 12.27 -1.43
CA ASN A 271 -9.68 13.39 -1.35
C ASN A 271 -8.24 12.96 -1.01
N GLY A 272 -7.97 11.66 -0.89
CA GLY A 272 -6.67 11.11 -0.56
C GLY A 272 -6.66 10.28 0.71
N LEU A 273 -5.43 9.94 1.16
CA LEU A 273 -5.17 9.23 2.39
C LEU A 273 -5.03 10.23 3.54
N LEU A 274 -5.99 10.25 4.46
CA LEU A 274 -6.10 11.23 5.53
C LEU A 274 -5.72 10.63 6.89
N PRO A 275 -4.71 11.18 7.61
CA PRO A 275 -4.45 10.85 9.01
C PRO A 275 -5.51 11.47 9.92
N MET A 276 -6.09 10.68 10.82
CA MET A 276 -7.12 11.17 11.73
C MET A 276 -6.63 12.22 12.71
N THR A 277 -5.37 12.14 13.16
CA THR A 277 -4.76 13.16 14.02
C THR A 277 -4.77 14.56 13.39
N GLN A 278 -4.63 14.67 12.08
CA GLN A 278 -4.66 15.95 11.37
C GLN A 278 -6.09 16.43 11.12
N VAL A 279 -7.01 15.52 10.82
CA VAL A 279 -8.45 15.87 10.67
C VAL A 279 -9.01 16.50 11.94
N LEU A 280 -8.65 15.95 13.10
CA LEU A 280 -9.11 16.47 14.40
C LEU A 280 -8.55 17.84 14.76
N GLY A 281 -7.35 18.16 14.29
CA GLY A 281 -6.70 19.45 14.57
C GLY A 281 -7.36 20.64 13.86
N THR A 282 -8.00 20.38 12.72
CA THR A 282 -8.57 21.43 11.86
C THR A 282 -10.10 21.44 11.83
N GLY A 283 -10.78 20.39 12.32
CA GLY A 283 -12.25 20.22 12.22
C GLY A 283 -12.74 19.87 10.81
N GLU A 284 -11.96 20.17 9.79
CA GLU A 284 -12.22 19.82 8.39
C GLU A 284 -10.92 19.34 7.74
N ALA A 285 -11.03 18.36 6.84
CA ALA A 285 -9.88 17.91 6.06
C ALA A 285 -9.59 18.92 4.94
N ALA A 286 -8.60 19.78 5.15
CA ALA A 286 -8.06 20.59 4.06
C ALA A 286 -7.34 19.67 3.05
N PRO A 287 -7.39 19.95 1.73
CA PRO A 287 -6.75 19.10 0.71
C PRO A 287 -5.26 18.85 0.92
N ASN A 288 -4.55 19.79 1.51
CA ASN A 288 -3.10 19.72 1.80
C ASN A 288 -2.75 18.88 3.05
N VAL A 289 -3.74 18.31 3.73
CA VAL A 289 -3.57 17.47 4.91
C VAL A 289 -3.38 15.99 4.51
N ALA A 290 -3.75 15.64 3.28
CA ALA A 290 -3.63 14.27 2.79
C ALA A 290 -2.15 13.86 2.67
N LEU A 291 -1.79 12.71 3.25
CA LEU A 291 -0.47 12.10 3.05
C LEU A 291 -0.17 11.84 1.57
N SER A 292 -1.21 11.53 0.79
CA SER A 292 -1.14 11.31 -0.66
C SER A 292 -1.10 12.59 -1.50
N ASP A 293 -0.95 13.79 -0.90
CA ASP A 293 -0.91 15.05 -1.63
C ASP A 293 0.14 15.05 -2.75
N LYS A 294 1.32 14.49 -2.47
CA LYS A 294 2.41 14.36 -3.46
C LYS A 294 2.06 13.53 -4.70
N ILE A 295 1.13 12.59 -4.59
CA ILE A 295 0.63 11.75 -5.68
C ILE A 295 -0.81 12.08 -6.08
N SER A 296 -1.30 13.26 -5.72
CA SER A 296 -2.71 13.63 -5.84
C SER A 296 -3.29 13.48 -7.24
N ASN A 297 -2.54 13.80 -8.30
CA ASN A 297 -3.06 13.65 -9.66
C ASN A 297 -3.32 12.18 -10.01
N SER A 298 -2.34 11.29 -9.82
CA SER A 298 -2.52 9.85 -10.10
C SER A 298 -3.57 9.21 -9.19
N TYR A 299 -3.63 9.64 -7.93
CA TYR A 299 -4.64 9.15 -6.99
C TYR A 299 -6.04 9.58 -7.42
N ASN A 300 -6.24 10.86 -7.77
CA ASN A 300 -7.53 11.40 -8.22
C ASN A 300 -8.00 10.73 -9.52
N ASP A 301 -7.10 10.48 -10.47
CA ASP A 301 -7.44 9.73 -11.70
C ASP A 301 -8.00 8.35 -11.35
N SER A 302 -7.37 7.64 -10.43
CA SER A 302 -7.84 6.34 -9.96
C SER A 302 -9.20 6.43 -9.25
N VAL A 303 -9.41 7.48 -8.43
CA VAL A 303 -10.70 7.71 -7.75
C VAL A 303 -11.82 7.99 -8.75
N VAL A 304 -11.58 8.87 -9.71
CA VAL A 304 -12.59 9.24 -10.73
C VAL A 304 -13.04 8.00 -11.50
N GLU A 305 -12.11 7.12 -11.84
CA GLU A 305 -12.39 5.97 -12.70
C GLU A 305 -12.90 4.75 -11.90
N PHE A 306 -12.36 4.47 -10.71
CA PHE A 306 -12.54 3.18 -10.04
C PHE A 306 -13.13 3.24 -8.62
N LYS A 307 -13.57 4.39 -8.09
CA LYS A 307 -14.09 4.47 -6.71
C LYS A 307 -15.28 3.56 -6.42
N GLY A 308 -16.06 3.20 -7.43
CA GLY A 308 -17.18 2.25 -7.33
C GLY A 308 -16.80 0.78 -7.53
N THR A 309 -15.55 0.49 -7.88
CA THR A 309 -15.07 -0.86 -8.13
C THR A 309 -14.59 -1.48 -6.82
N PHE A 310 -14.95 -2.75 -6.58
CA PHE A 310 -14.51 -3.49 -5.40
C PHE A 310 -12.98 -3.72 -5.41
N GLY A 311 -12.37 -3.68 -4.21
CA GLY A 311 -10.96 -4.00 -4.02
C GLY A 311 -10.13 -2.86 -3.42
N TRP A 312 -10.71 -1.66 -3.23
CA TRP A 312 -10.06 -0.62 -2.45
C TRP A 312 -9.83 -1.08 -1.01
N GLN A 313 -8.59 -1.04 -0.59
CA GLN A 313 -8.19 -1.44 0.76
C GLN A 313 -6.90 -0.75 1.18
N GLY A 314 -6.87 -0.22 2.41
CA GLY A 314 -5.64 0.16 3.08
C GLY A 314 -5.04 -1.02 3.84
N VAL A 315 -3.74 -1.23 3.74
CA VAL A 315 -3.01 -2.25 4.50
C VAL A 315 -1.68 -1.70 5.01
N VAL A 316 -1.35 -2.03 6.25
CA VAL A 316 -0.06 -1.69 6.86
C VAL A 316 0.79 -2.95 6.97
N TYR A 317 2.03 -2.87 6.49
CA TYR A 317 2.98 -3.96 6.56
C TYR A 317 4.24 -3.54 7.36
N PRO A 318 4.24 -3.75 8.68
CA PRO A 318 5.31 -3.27 9.55
C PRO A 318 6.68 -3.89 9.23
N LYS A 319 6.73 -5.18 8.88
CA LYS A 319 7.98 -5.87 8.52
C LYS A 319 8.65 -5.28 7.29
N GLY A 320 7.87 -4.86 6.30
CA GLY A 320 8.33 -4.17 5.10
C GLY A 320 8.54 -2.66 5.28
N GLY A 321 8.11 -2.09 6.41
CA GLY A 321 8.24 -0.66 6.72
C GLY A 321 7.37 0.25 5.87
N TYR A 322 6.26 -0.26 5.31
CA TYR A 322 5.38 0.52 4.44
C TYR A 322 3.89 0.30 4.72
N ALA A 323 3.10 1.23 4.25
CA ALA A 323 1.66 1.06 4.08
C ALA A 323 1.31 1.12 2.60
N ALA A 324 0.27 0.40 2.22
CA ALA A 324 -0.23 0.34 0.85
C ALA A 324 -1.70 0.72 0.78
N VAL A 325 -2.07 1.47 -0.25
CA VAL A 325 -3.45 1.64 -0.68
C VAL A 325 -3.62 0.82 -1.96
N ASN A 326 -4.35 -0.28 -1.86
CA ASN A 326 -4.72 -1.13 -2.98
C ASN A 326 -5.84 -0.47 -3.76
N VAL A 327 -5.67 -0.34 -5.07
CA VAL A 327 -6.57 0.40 -5.95
C VAL A 327 -6.87 -0.43 -7.19
N PRO A 328 -8.13 -0.67 -7.56
CA PRO A 328 -8.46 -1.24 -8.86
C PRO A 328 -7.91 -0.36 -9.99
N SER A 329 -7.33 -0.96 -11.02
CA SER A 329 -6.81 -0.27 -12.21
C SER A 329 -7.50 -0.69 -13.49
N SER A 330 -8.43 -1.67 -13.40
CA SER A 330 -9.33 -2.05 -14.47
C SER A 330 -10.56 -2.75 -13.90
N THR A 331 -11.63 -2.80 -14.67
CA THR A 331 -12.82 -3.62 -14.35
C THR A 331 -12.57 -5.12 -14.54
N ALA A 332 -11.45 -5.49 -15.16
CA ALA A 332 -11.06 -6.89 -15.42
C ALA A 332 -10.28 -7.55 -14.26
N GLY A 333 -10.08 -6.83 -13.14
CA GLY A 333 -9.43 -7.37 -11.96
C GLY A 333 -7.93 -7.13 -11.86
N ASN A 334 -7.43 -6.10 -12.54
CA ASN A 334 -6.07 -5.62 -12.34
C ASN A 334 -6.04 -4.58 -11.23
N PHE A 335 -4.93 -4.54 -10.51
CA PHE A 335 -4.74 -3.64 -9.38
C PHE A 335 -3.39 -2.95 -9.44
N ILE A 336 -3.33 -1.79 -8.81
CA ILE A 336 -2.09 -1.10 -8.47
C ILE A 336 -2.08 -0.81 -6.97
N GLN A 337 -0.91 -0.73 -6.37
CA GLN A 337 -0.75 -0.33 -5.00
C GLN A 337 0.05 0.96 -4.94
N TYR A 338 -0.54 2.01 -4.36
CA TYR A 338 0.23 3.18 -3.93
C TYR A 338 0.89 2.85 -2.60
N ILE A 339 2.22 2.84 -2.58
CA ILE A 339 3.05 2.45 -1.43
C ILE A 339 3.64 3.70 -0.82
N ILE A 340 3.46 3.88 0.48
CA ILE A 340 4.16 4.90 1.26
C ILE A 340 5.18 4.24 2.19
N ASN A 341 6.43 4.62 2.06
CA ASN A 341 7.45 4.26 3.04
C ASN A 341 7.16 5.01 4.35
N LEU A 342 6.90 4.27 5.44
CA LEU A 342 6.50 4.85 6.73
C LEU A 342 7.63 5.58 7.44
N GLU A 343 8.88 5.39 7.02
CA GLU A 343 10.05 6.03 7.59
C GLU A 343 10.37 7.36 6.90
N THR A 344 10.25 7.42 5.57
CA THR A 344 10.65 8.58 4.77
C THR A 344 9.47 9.41 4.26
N GLY A 345 8.26 8.85 4.26
CA GLY A 345 7.08 9.44 3.64
C GLY A 345 7.10 9.42 2.11
N ALA A 346 8.09 8.76 1.49
CA ALA A 346 8.22 8.70 0.05
C ALA A 346 7.22 7.71 -0.56
N TRP A 347 6.62 8.09 -1.69
CA TRP A 347 5.64 7.29 -2.41
C TRP A 347 6.25 6.53 -3.58
N SER A 348 5.69 5.37 -3.89
CA SER A 348 5.91 4.62 -5.12
C SER A 348 4.65 3.90 -5.54
N ARG A 349 4.68 3.27 -6.71
CA ARG A 349 3.56 2.48 -7.23
C ARG A 349 4.02 1.06 -7.53
N PHE A 350 3.33 0.06 -6.94
CA PHE A 350 3.52 -1.34 -7.32
C PHE A 350 2.45 -1.76 -8.31
N THR A 351 2.83 -2.59 -9.25
CA THR A 351 1.98 -3.15 -10.31
C THR A 351 2.20 -4.66 -10.40
N ASN A 352 1.30 -5.36 -11.08
CA ASN A 352 1.31 -6.83 -11.25
C ASN A 352 1.13 -7.61 -9.93
N GLN A 353 0.55 -6.99 -8.92
CA GLN A 353 0.07 -7.65 -7.71
C GLN A 353 -1.46 -7.53 -7.70
N ASP A 354 -2.13 -8.36 -8.50
CA ASP A 354 -3.57 -8.29 -8.72
C ASP A 354 -4.35 -8.88 -7.54
N GLY A 355 -4.30 -8.14 -6.41
CA GLY A 355 -4.88 -8.51 -5.14
C GLY A 355 -6.24 -7.85 -4.88
N TYR A 356 -7.29 -8.66 -4.71
CA TYR A 356 -8.62 -8.18 -4.32
C TYR A 356 -8.77 -7.96 -2.81
N ALA A 357 -7.95 -8.64 -2.02
CA ALA A 357 -7.92 -8.55 -0.57
C ALA A 357 -6.50 -8.77 -0.04
N TRP A 358 -6.16 -8.06 1.00
CA TRP A 358 -4.84 -8.08 1.62
C TRP A 358 -4.95 -8.37 3.12
N ALA A 359 -4.02 -9.15 3.65
CA ALA A 359 -3.93 -9.42 5.08
C ALA A 359 -2.48 -9.65 5.52
N VAL A 360 -2.17 -9.27 6.76
CA VAL A 360 -0.91 -9.64 7.41
C VAL A 360 -1.19 -10.86 8.30
N PHE A 361 -0.45 -11.93 8.07
CA PHE A 361 -0.56 -13.17 8.82
C PHE A 361 0.84 -13.64 9.25
N ASN A 362 1.02 -13.87 10.54
CA ASN A 362 2.31 -14.24 11.14
C ASN A 362 3.47 -13.31 10.69
N SER A 363 3.24 -12.01 10.68
CA SER A 363 4.17 -10.96 10.25
C SER A 363 4.52 -10.94 8.75
N ASP A 364 3.97 -11.82 7.94
CA ASP A 364 4.11 -11.81 6.49
C ASP A 364 2.86 -11.24 5.82
N LEU A 365 3.02 -10.62 4.66
CA LEU A 365 1.94 -10.03 3.88
C LEU A 365 1.40 -11.02 2.85
N TYR A 366 0.08 -11.12 2.76
CA TYR A 366 -0.61 -12.00 1.81
C TYR A 366 -1.65 -11.22 1.02
N PHE A 367 -1.88 -11.65 -0.22
CA PHE A 367 -3.00 -11.15 -1.02
C PHE A 367 -3.75 -12.26 -1.74
N GLY A 368 -5.04 -12.02 -1.95
CA GLY A 368 -5.92 -12.93 -2.68
C GLY A 368 -6.08 -12.49 -4.13
N GLY A 369 -5.72 -13.36 -5.06
CA GLY A 369 -5.89 -13.17 -6.50
C GLY A 369 -7.13 -13.86 -7.06
N SER A 370 -7.11 -14.19 -8.36
CA SER A 370 -8.26 -14.76 -9.05
C SER A 370 -8.62 -16.18 -8.61
N THR A 371 -7.63 -17.04 -8.33
CA THR A 371 -7.84 -18.44 -7.89
C THR A 371 -6.76 -18.92 -6.91
N LYS A 372 -5.98 -17.99 -6.38
CA LYS A 372 -4.84 -18.28 -5.51
C LYS A 372 -4.76 -17.27 -4.36
N VAL A 373 -4.10 -17.67 -3.30
CA VAL A 373 -3.54 -16.76 -2.30
C VAL A 373 -2.03 -16.73 -2.50
N TYR A 374 -1.48 -15.53 -2.50
CA TYR A 374 -0.06 -15.29 -2.68
C TYR A 374 0.55 -14.76 -1.38
N LYS A 375 1.81 -15.09 -1.15
CA LYS A 375 2.66 -14.47 -0.14
C LYS A 375 3.45 -13.36 -0.80
N ALA A 376 3.17 -12.10 -0.46
CA ALA A 376 3.86 -10.94 -0.96
C ALA A 376 5.20 -10.71 -0.24
N ASP A 377 6.01 -9.82 -0.79
CA ASP A 377 7.32 -9.43 -0.27
C ASP A 377 8.26 -10.64 -0.10
N SER A 378 8.24 -11.55 -1.08
CA SER A 378 8.98 -12.80 -1.10
C SER A 378 9.69 -12.97 -2.44
N GLY A 379 10.95 -13.41 -2.40
CA GLY A 379 11.73 -13.66 -3.60
C GLY A 379 12.04 -12.42 -4.45
N THR A 380 12.50 -12.67 -5.66
CA THR A 380 12.89 -11.66 -6.66
C THR A 380 12.09 -11.75 -7.95
N ASP A 381 11.01 -12.52 -7.96
CA ASP A 381 10.10 -12.71 -9.08
C ASP A 381 8.62 -12.69 -8.64
N ASP A 382 7.72 -12.59 -9.57
CA ASP A 382 6.28 -12.62 -9.37
C ASP A 382 5.75 -14.02 -9.69
N SER A 383 5.91 -14.97 -8.74
CA SER A 383 5.50 -16.39 -8.90
C SER A 383 6.06 -17.00 -10.18
N GLY A 384 7.36 -16.81 -10.44
CA GLY A 384 8.06 -17.22 -11.64
C GLY A 384 8.01 -16.23 -12.80
N GLY A 385 7.24 -15.15 -12.69
CA GLY A 385 7.19 -14.05 -13.66
C GLY A 385 8.20 -12.94 -13.35
N ALA A 386 8.66 -12.24 -14.38
CA ALA A 386 9.58 -11.14 -14.20
C ALA A 386 8.92 -9.91 -13.54
N ILE A 387 9.64 -9.24 -12.64
CA ILE A 387 9.23 -7.95 -12.10
C ILE A 387 9.62 -6.86 -13.10
N GLU A 388 8.64 -6.26 -13.73
CA GLU A 388 8.80 -5.11 -14.63
C GLU A 388 8.90 -3.82 -13.81
N ALA A 389 10.12 -3.28 -13.62
CA ALA A 389 10.31 -2.07 -12.86
C ALA A 389 10.76 -0.90 -13.74
N VAL A 390 10.14 0.27 -13.56
CA VAL A 390 10.44 1.50 -14.33
C VAL A 390 10.55 2.68 -13.39
N ALA A 391 11.68 3.39 -13.44
CA ALA A 391 11.85 4.66 -12.77
C ALA A 391 12.28 5.74 -13.78
N LYS A 392 11.74 6.95 -13.61
CA LYS A 392 12.16 8.17 -14.34
C LYS A 392 12.30 9.31 -13.34
N THR A 393 13.50 9.89 -13.26
CA THR A 393 13.78 11.00 -12.37
C THR A 393 13.12 12.29 -12.80
N ALA A 394 13.15 13.30 -11.94
CA ALA A 394 12.89 14.68 -12.33
C ALA A 394 13.87 15.14 -13.44
N PHE A 395 13.47 16.13 -14.24
CA PHE A 395 14.34 16.81 -15.17
C PHE A 395 15.15 17.89 -14.44
N ILE A 396 16.48 17.82 -14.51
CA ILE A 396 17.38 18.73 -13.83
C ILE A 396 18.08 19.66 -14.82
N TYR A 397 18.16 20.95 -14.44
CA TYR A 397 18.88 22.00 -15.19
C TYR A 397 20.33 22.13 -14.70
N PHE A 398 21.18 21.22 -15.00
CA PHE A 398 22.58 21.19 -14.59
C PHE A 398 23.28 22.56 -14.74
N GLY A 399 23.73 23.16 -13.64
CA GLY A 399 24.36 24.48 -13.64
C GLY A 399 23.45 25.66 -13.96
N GLY A 400 22.11 25.45 -14.02
CA GLY A 400 21.10 26.49 -14.20
C GLY A 400 20.44 26.54 -15.58
N ARG A 401 19.51 27.48 -15.75
CA ARG A 401 18.64 27.63 -16.93
C ARG A 401 19.19 28.56 -18.00
N SER A 402 20.47 29.00 -17.89
CA SER A 402 21.04 30.08 -18.74
C SER A 402 21.38 29.68 -20.17
N GLY A 403 21.40 28.39 -20.51
CA GLY A 403 21.71 27.92 -21.84
C GLY A 403 21.63 26.40 -21.99
N PRO A 404 21.63 25.90 -23.23
CA PRO A 404 21.68 24.48 -23.48
C PRO A 404 23.02 23.86 -23.03
N LYS A 405 22.99 22.59 -22.67
CA LYS A 405 24.14 21.78 -22.28
C LYS A 405 24.33 20.69 -23.31
N ARG A 406 25.60 20.37 -23.57
CA ARG A 406 25.97 19.17 -24.29
C ARG A 406 26.29 18.08 -23.28
N TYR A 407 25.50 17.05 -23.24
CA TYR A 407 25.70 15.88 -22.39
C TYR A 407 26.64 14.91 -23.11
N THR A 408 27.71 14.49 -22.44
CA THR A 408 28.77 13.70 -23.07
C THR A 408 28.87 12.28 -22.52
N ALA A 409 28.56 12.07 -21.25
CA ALA A 409 28.56 10.75 -20.64
C ALA A 409 27.69 10.68 -19.39
N ILE A 410 27.20 9.48 -19.08
CA ILE A 410 26.54 9.14 -17.83
C ILE A 410 27.21 7.93 -17.18
N ARG A 411 27.18 7.87 -15.86
CA ARG A 411 27.67 6.75 -15.07
C ARG A 411 26.62 6.39 -14.01
N PRO A 412 25.73 5.44 -14.28
CA PRO A 412 24.84 4.91 -13.26
C PRO A 412 25.66 4.13 -12.22
N VAL A 413 25.37 4.35 -10.95
CA VAL A 413 25.94 3.63 -9.81
C VAL A 413 24.84 2.75 -9.26
N MET A 414 24.94 1.47 -9.52
CA MET A 414 23.94 0.47 -9.17
C MET A 414 24.55 -0.67 -8.37
N ALA A 415 23.75 -1.35 -7.56
CA ALA A 415 24.18 -2.53 -6.84
C ALA A 415 23.22 -3.68 -7.12
N SER A 416 23.76 -4.88 -7.33
CA SER A 416 23.02 -6.10 -7.62
C SER A 416 23.72 -7.30 -7.01
N ASP A 417 22.97 -8.35 -6.72
CA ASP A 417 23.44 -9.65 -6.23
C ASP A 417 23.83 -10.62 -7.36
N SER A 418 23.54 -10.24 -8.60
CA SER A 418 23.89 -11.01 -9.80
C SER A 418 24.28 -10.09 -10.95
N GLU A 419 24.43 -10.61 -12.16
CA GLU A 419 24.66 -9.82 -13.37
C GLU A 419 23.53 -8.80 -13.56
N LEU A 420 23.91 -7.53 -13.76
CA LEU A 420 22.96 -6.43 -13.79
C LEU A 420 22.20 -6.38 -15.13
N GLU A 421 20.92 -6.68 -15.11
CA GLU A 421 20.01 -6.62 -16.27
C GLU A 421 19.13 -5.36 -16.20
N VAL A 422 19.69 -4.22 -16.56
CA VAL A 422 18.95 -2.95 -16.62
C VAL A 422 19.15 -2.25 -17.95
N SER A 423 18.14 -1.52 -18.39
CA SER A 423 18.19 -0.60 -19.51
C SER A 423 18.10 0.83 -18.98
N ILE A 424 19.08 1.66 -19.33
CA ILE A 424 19.17 3.02 -18.87
C ILE A 424 18.95 3.95 -20.05
N GLY A 425 17.96 4.83 -19.96
CA GLY A 425 17.66 5.88 -20.92
C GLY A 425 18.12 7.24 -20.40
N PHE A 426 18.49 8.12 -21.31
CA PHE A 426 18.78 9.53 -21.03
C PHE A 426 17.80 10.39 -21.82
N ASP A 427 17.02 11.18 -21.13
CA ASP A 427 15.92 11.96 -21.68
C ASP A 427 16.24 13.45 -21.55
N THR A 428 16.02 14.25 -22.59
CA THR A 428 16.29 15.69 -22.62
C THR A 428 15.06 16.50 -23.00
N ASP A 429 14.98 17.75 -22.53
CA ASP A 429 13.93 18.73 -22.88
C ASP A 429 12.49 18.17 -22.75
N PHE A 430 12.23 17.45 -21.66
CA PHE A 430 10.94 16.81 -21.36
C PHE A 430 10.46 15.78 -22.40
N ARG A 431 11.39 15.24 -23.19
CA ARG A 431 11.11 14.21 -24.20
C ARG A 431 11.77 12.90 -23.82
N ASP A 432 11.14 11.80 -24.18
CA ASP A 432 11.73 10.47 -24.04
C ASP A 432 12.82 10.29 -25.13
N GLY A 433 14.05 10.14 -24.68
CA GLY A 433 15.17 9.83 -25.57
C GLY A 433 15.07 8.40 -26.12
N THR A 434 15.57 8.20 -27.32
CA THR A 434 15.62 6.87 -27.96
C THR A 434 16.83 6.05 -27.56
N THR A 435 17.87 6.72 -27.04
CA THR A 435 19.13 6.07 -26.66
C THR A 435 18.98 5.32 -25.35
N THR A 436 19.25 4.03 -25.36
CA THR A 436 19.29 3.17 -24.18
C THR A 436 20.66 2.50 -24.07
N PHE A 437 21.11 2.35 -22.83
CA PHE A 437 22.38 1.71 -22.48
C PHE A 437 22.08 0.49 -21.64
N THR A 438 22.67 -0.64 -21.96
CA THR A 438 22.63 -1.84 -21.14
C THR A 438 24.00 -2.06 -20.53
N PRO A 439 24.21 -1.91 -19.23
CA PRO A 439 25.47 -2.22 -18.59
C PRO A 439 25.74 -3.71 -18.75
N SER A 440 26.81 -4.08 -19.44
CA SER A 440 27.32 -5.44 -19.36
C SER A 440 28.29 -5.52 -18.18
N THR A 441 27.97 -6.29 -17.19
CA THR A 441 28.78 -6.42 -15.99
C THR A 441 29.08 -7.88 -15.77
N THR A 442 30.34 -8.23 -15.81
CA THR A 442 30.82 -9.51 -15.28
C THR A 442 30.88 -9.37 -13.76
N GLY A 443 29.77 -9.64 -13.08
CA GLY A 443 29.74 -9.77 -11.63
C GLY A 443 30.41 -11.08 -11.22
N SER A 444 31.31 -11.08 -10.25
CA SER A 444 31.73 -12.32 -9.62
C SER A 444 30.56 -12.82 -8.77
N ILE A 445 29.96 -13.91 -9.19
CA ILE A 445 28.89 -14.58 -8.43
C ILE A 445 29.48 -15.00 -7.10
N ALA A 446 28.92 -14.53 -5.99
CA ALA A 446 29.30 -15.01 -4.67
C ALA A 446 28.99 -16.52 -4.58
N SER A 447 29.94 -17.28 -4.10
CA SER A 447 29.81 -18.74 -4.01
C SER A 447 28.82 -19.15 -2.93
N ALA A 448 27.86 -20.02 -3.24
CA ALA A 448 26.92 -20.54 -2.26
C ALA A 448 27.56 -21.60 -1.34
N TRP A 449 27.18 -21.64 -0.07
CA TRP A 449 27.77 -22.52 0.97
C TRP A 449 27.73 -24.02 0.61
N ASP A 450 26.67 -24.48 -0.04
CA ASP A 450 26.48 -25.92 -0.34
C ASP A 450 27.04 -26.36 -1.71
N THR A 451 27.51 -25.41 -2.54
CA THR A 451 28.00 -25.71 -3.89
C THR A 451 29.42 -25.24 -4.17
N ALA A 452 30.00 -24.45 -3.27
CA ALA A 452 31.31 -23.87 -3.45
C ALA A 452 32.42 -24.73 -2.83
N THR A 453 33.54 -24.84 -3.58
CA THR A 453 34.77 -25.49 -3.09
C THR A 453 35.61 -24.51 -2.31
N TRP A 454 36.08 -24.86 -1.14
CA TRP A 454 36.81 -24.00 -0.20
C TRP A 454 38.00 -23.26 -0.80
N ASP A 455 38.70 -23.87 -1.71
CA ASP A 455 39.94 -23.31 -2.32
C ASP A 455 39.66 -22.39 -3.54
N SER A 456 38.41 -22.30 -4.01
CA SER A 456 38.03 -21.51 -5.18
C SER A 456 36.86 -20.54 -4.93
N ALA A 457 36.28 -20.61 -3.74
CA ALA A 457 35.12 -19.80 -3.37
C ALA A 457 35.52 -18.35 -3.04
N THR A 458 34.85 -17.38 -3.67
CA THR A 458 34.98 -15.96 -3.31
C THR A 458 33.91 -15.64 -2.25
N TRP A 459 34.35 -15.56 -0.98
CA TRP A 459 33.49 -15.14 0.12
C TRP A 459 33.42 -13.62 0.13
N GLY A 460 32.35 -13.06 -0.38
CA GLY A 460 32.11 -11.62 -0.47
C GLY A 460 30.67 -11.26 -0.12
N SER A 461 30.38 -9.97 -0.01
CA SER A 461 28.99 -9.52 0.00
C SER A 461 28.31 -10.03 -1.27
N PRO A 462 27.08 -10.61 -1.15
CA PRO A 462 26.33 -11.01 -2.35
C PRO A 462 25.98 -9.84 -3.25
N ILE A 463 26.15 -8.60 -2.78
CA ILE A 463 25.79 -7.38 -3.53
C ILE A 463 27.08 -6.72 -4.07
N THR A 464 27.16 -6.63 -5.39
CA THR A 464 28.26 -5.97 -6.12
C THR A 464 27.80 -4.62 -6.64
N THR A 465 28.69 -3.59 -6.52
CA THR A 465 28.42 -2.27 -7.09
C THR A 465 28.94 -2.20 -8.52
N HIS A 466 28.05 -1.86 -9.43
CA HIS A 466 28.32 -1.68 -10.86
C HIS A 466 28.37 -0.20 -11.19
N GLN A 467 29.42 0.22 -11.88
CA GLN A 467 29.60 1.60 -12.33
C GLN A 467 30.44 1.62 -13.61
N ALA A 468 29.84 2.05 -14.69
CA ALA A 468 30.53 2.21 -15.98
C ALA A 468 30.06 3.50 -16.63
N TRP A 469 30.98 4.16 -17.35
CA TRP A 469 30.68 5.35 -18.16
C TRP A 469 30.10 4.93 -19.50
N PHE A 470 28.95 5.52 -19.85
CA PHE A 470 28.30 5.38 -21.14
C PHE A 470 28.35 6.73 -21.86
N SER A 471 28.76 6.73 -23.13
CA SER A 471 28.76 7.95 -23.94
C SER A 471 27.34 8.35 -24.30
N VAL A 472 27.00 9.60 -24.06
CA VAL A 472 25.77 10.26 -24.48
C VAL A 472 26.13 11.35 -25.49
N ALA A 473 25.36 11.50 -26.55
CA ALA A 473 25.58 12.57 -27.53
C ALA A 473 24.25 13.35 -27.66
N ASP A 474 23.87 14.04 -26.60
CA ASP A 474 22.62 14.77 -26.55
C ASP A 474 22.83 16.24 -26.17
N ILE A 475 21.93 17.12 -26.62
CA ILE A 475 21.95 18.55 -26.33
C ILE A 475 20.56 18.93 -25.85
N GLY A 476 20.50 19.57 -24.69
CA GLY A 476 19.23 20.02 -24.11
C GLY A 476 19.42 21.01 -22.95
N TRP A 477 18.35 21.62 -22.52
CA TRP A 477 18.34 22.57 -21.39
C TRP A 477 18.35 21.84 -20.05
N ASN A 478 17.69 20.70 -20.00
CA ASN A 478 17.57 19.82 -18.83
C ASN A 478 17.68 18.36 -19.25
N ALA A 479 17.85 17.48 -18.28
CA ALA A 479 17.87 16.04 -18.54
C ALA A 479 17.30 15.24 -17.36
N ALA A 480 16.80 14.06 -17.69
CA ALA A 480 16.33 13.04 -16.74
C ALA A 480 16.93 11.67 -17.08
N VAL A 481 17.07 10.82 -16.07
CA VAL A 481 17.52 9.44 -16.22
C VAL A 481 16.34 8.51 -16.07
N ARG A 482 16.22 7.56 -16.99
CA ARG A 482 15.20 6.51 -16.95
C ARG A 482 15.88 5.16 -16.78
N VAL A 483 15.42 4.39 -15.80
CA VAL A 483 15.90 3.04 -15.53
C VAL A 483 14.74 2.07 -15.72
N ARG A 484 14.98 1.01 -16.48
CA ARG A 484 14.05 -0.12 -16.65
C ARG A 484 14.78 -1.42 -16.38
N THR A 485 14.11 -2.32 -15.70
CA THR A 485 14.56 -3.70 -15.53
C THR A 485 13.37 -4.64 -15.63
N SER A 486 13.64 -5.85 -16.13
CA SER A 486 12.70 -6.96 -16.16
C SER A 486 13.47 -8.15 -15.63
N THR A 487 13.26 -8.51 -14.38
CA THR A 487 14.10 -9.49 -13.69
C THR A 487 13.29 -10.54 -12.94
N THR A 488 13.80 -11.77 -12.94
CA THR A 488 13.27 -12.90 -12.16
C THR A 488 14.22 -13.37 -11.06
N GLN A 489 15.49 -12.91 -11.05
CA GLN A 489 16.51 -13.55 -10.20
C GLN A 489 17.48 -12.55 -9.57
N GLN A 490 17.20 -11.26 -9.58
CA GLN A 490 18.14 -10.29 -9.03
C GLN A 490 17.50 -9.19 -8.19
N SER A 491 18.22 -8.82 -7.13
CA SER A 491 17.96 -7.61 -6.38
C SER A 491 18.70 -6.45 -7.04
N VAL A 492 17.99 -5.42 -7.48
CA VAL A 492 18.57 -4.22 -8.12
C VAL A 492 18.37 -3.01 -7.23
N ARG A 493 19.47 -2.31 -6.93
CA ARG A 493 19.47 -1.04 -6.18
C ARG A 493 20.10 0.04 -7.03
N TRP A 494 19.43 1.16 -7.17
CA TRP A 494 19.95 2.33 -7.83
C TRP A 494 20.35 3.38 -6.79
N LEU A 495 21.65 3.69 -6.72
CA LEU A 495 22.25 4.57 -5.72
C LEU A 495 22.32 6.01 -6.21
N ALA A 496 22.89 6.23 -7.41
CA ALA A 496 23.06 7.53 -8.02
C ALA A 496 23.34 7.40 -9.53
N THR A 497 23.40 8.52 -10.24
CA THR A 497 23.93 8.58 -11.60
C THR A 497 24.79 9.82 -11.73
N ASP A 498 26.03 9.68 -12.16
CA ASP A 498 26.87 10.81 -12.51
C ASP A 498 26.63 11.21 -13.96
N VAL A 499 26.59 12.51 -14.22
CA VAL A 499 26.40 13.08 -15.55
C VAL A 499 27.56 14.01 -15.88
N ARG A 500 28.17 13.84 -17.06
CA ARG A 500 29.14 14.78 -17.62
C ARG A 500 28.48 15.65 -18.67
N TYR A 501 28.67 16.95 -18.54
CA TYR A 501 28.12 17.94 -19.46
C TYR A 501 29.04 19.13 -19.67
N GLU A 502 28.84 19.84 -20.75
CA GLU A 502 29.51 21.09 -21.12
C GLU A 502 28.43 22.19 -21.24
N VAL A 503 28.71 23.35 -20.65
CA VAL A 503 27.80 24.51 -20.70
C VAL A 503 28.25 25.45 -21.82
N GLY A 504 27.29 26.05 -22.52
CA GLY A 504 27.56 27.13 -23.46
C GLY A 504 27.90 26.67 -24.87
N VAL A 505 27.35 25.60 -25.35
CA VAL A 505 27.39 25.23 -26.76
C VAL A 505 26.62 26.29 -27.56
N GLY A 506 27.35 27.24 -28.18
CA GLY A 506 26.72 28.11 -29.17
C GLY A 506 26.26 27.25 -30.35
N LEU A 507 24.99 27.39 -30.71
CA LEU A 507 24.42 26.86 -31.93
C LEU A 507 25.05 27.55 -33.14
#